data_f5f3f81a9b33329e3a1b5d7dbf0686ec
#
_entry.id   f5f3f81a9b33329e3a1b5d7dbf0686ec
#
_cell.length_a   1.000
_cell.length_b   1.000
_cell.length_c   1.000
_cell.angle_alpha   90.00
_cell.angle_beta   90.00
_cell.angle_gamma   90.00
#
_symmetry.space_group_name_H-M   'P 1'
#
loop_
_entity.id
_entity.type
_entity.pdbx_description
1 polymer ?
#
loop_
_entity_poly.entity_id
_entity_poly.type
_entity_poly.pdbx_seq_one_letter_code
_entity_poly.pdbx_strand_id
1 'polypeptide(L)'
;MTYQPTDISDDLDSLPKLPAWVTSQRAETLETVAFRSGAGLTVFDQLVSDPSHGVPVKLLANQLALKAATATSKLEGRLAREADIRDAYHLTPPGEARGPDGDTLAFWRDAARLKLTGRDWHDDVQSLMGAAFADDVMRVIAAGATRAKTHGPLAGCVAKMRAVLKADDRAERTACMLSDIVLARALNLKSILPVTAHQLTKA
;
A
#
# COMPACT_ATOMS: atom_id res chain seq x y z
N MET A 1 -18.39 26.19 26.69
CA MET A 1 -18.68 24.79 26.28
C MET A 1 -17.48 23.95 26.64
N THR A 2 -17.61 23.13 27.67
CA THR A 2 -16.53 22.27 28.14
C THR A 2 -16.58 20.98 27.30
N TYR A 3 -15.53 20.73 26.53
CA TYR A 3 -15.35 19.47 25.82
C TYR A 3 -15.23 18.35 26.86
N GLN A 4 -16.24 17.51 26.99
CA GLN A 4 -16.12 16.22 27.67
C GLN A 4 -15.61 15.22 26.63
N PRO A 5 -14.42 14.67 26.78
CA PRO A 5 -14.01 13.53 25.95
C PRO A 5 -15.00 12.40 26.23
N THR A 6 -15.68 11.96 25.18
CA THR A 6 -16.45 10.71 25.24
C THR A 6 -15.47 9.65 25.64
N ASP A 7 -15.70 8.96 26.76
CA ASP A 7 -14.98 7.74 27.12
C ASP A 7 -15.07 6.81 25.94
N ILE A 8 -14.02 6.75 25.15
CA ILE A 8 -13.77 5.63 24.24
C ILE A 8 -13.42 4.50 25.22
N SER A 9 -14.48 3.86 25.75
CA SER A 9 -14.30 2.59 26.43
C SER A 9 -13.53 1.72 25.44
N ASP A 10 -12.31 1.38 25.81
CA ASP A 10 -11.40 0.55 25.04
C ASP A 10 -12.03 -0.83 24.85
N ASP A 11 -12.93 -0.94 23.91
CA ASP A 11 -13.50 -2.20 23.45
C ASP A 11 -12.52 -2.88 22.46
N LEU A 12 -11.20 -2.68 22.73
CA LEU A 12 -10.10 -3.38 22.05
C LEU A 12 -10.25 -4.90 22.18
N ASP A 13 -10.99 -5.36 23.17
CA ASP A 13 -11.30 -6.78 23.36
C ASP A 13 -12.32 -7.31 22.35
N SER A 14 -13.11 -6.44 21.70
CA SER A 14 -14.07 -6.83 20.65
C SER A 14 -13.44 -6.99 19.28
N LEU A 15 -12.22 -6.47 19.06
CA LEU A 15 -11.53 -6.60 17.78
C LEU A 15 -11.05 -8.03 17.53
N PRO A 16 -11.18 -8.55 16.31
CA PRO A 16 -10.63 -9.85 15.95
C PRO A 16 -9.13 -9.90 16.22
N LYS A 17 -8.70 -10.75 17.14
CA LYS A 17 -7.28 -10.93 17.50
C LYS A 17 -6.65 -11.94 16.55
N LEU A 18 -5.48 -11.60 16.02
CA LEU A 18 -4.68 -12.55 15.25
C LEU A 18 -4.20 -13.68 16.19
N PRO A 19 -4.39 -14.95 15.82
CA PRO A 19 -3.84 -16.06 16.60
C PRO A 19 -2.32 -15.94 16.74
N ALA A 20 -1.77 -16.43 17.86
CA ALA A 20 -0.34 -16.35 18.16
C ALA A 20 0.54 -16.99 17.05
N TRP A 21 0.06 -17.99 16.35
CA TRP A 21 0.79 -18.61 15.25
C TRP A 21 0.91 -17.69 14.03
N VAL A 22 0.03 -16.69 13.85
CA VAL A 22 0.14 -15.69 12.78
C VAL A 22 1.22 -14.65 13.13
N THR A 23 1.36 -14.30 14.40
CA THR A 23 2.25 -13.22 14.86
C THR A 23 3.64 -13.71 15.33
N SER A 24 3.87 -15.02 15.43
CA SER A 24 5.17 -15.54 15.88
C SER A 24 6.29 -15.23 14.87
N GLN A 25 7.48 -14.88 15.39
CA GLN A 25 8.64 -14.47 14.57
C GLN A 25 9.66 -15.61 14.38
N ARG A 26 9.22 -16.85 14.32
CA ARG A 26 10.14 -17.98 14.10
C ARG A 26 10.59 -18.02 12.63
N ALA A 27 11.84 -18.42 12.39
CA ALA A 27 12.34 -18.74 11.05
C ALA A 27 11.47 -19.85 10.44
N GLU A 28 10.89 -19.61 9.26
CA GLU A 28 9.85 -20.44 8.69
C GLU A 28 10.06 -20.61 7.17
N THR A 29 9.41 -21.60 6.62
CA THR A 29 9.37 -21.80 5.17
C THR A 29 8.57 -20.69 4.50
N LEU A 30 8.87 -20.42 3.22
CA LEU A 30 8.13 -19.45 2.42
C LEU A 30 6.61 -19.73 2.40
N GLU A 31 6.23 -21.00 2.41
CA GLU A 31 4.82 -21.43 2.44
C GLU A 31 4.12 -20.99 3.73
N THR A 32 4.76 -21.20 4.88
CA THR A 32 4.22 -20.80 6.18
C THR A 32 4.11 -19.28 6.26
N VAL A 33 5.12 -18.54 5.80
CA VAL A 33 5.08 -17.07 5.76
C VAL A 33 3.96 -16.58 4.84
N ALA A 34 3.79 -17.16 3.66
CA ALA A 34 2.71 -16.81 2.73
C ALA A 34 1.33 -17.07 3.33
N PHE A 35 1.14 -18.23 3.97
CA PHE A 35 -0.12 -18.59 4.62
C PHE A 35 -0.48 -17.62 5.76
N ARG A 36 0.50 -17.29 6.61
CA ARG A 36 0.30 -16.35 7.73
C ARG A 36 0.04 -14.92 7.24
N SER A 37 0.76 -14.49 6.22
CA SER A 37 0.54 -13.18 5.60
C SER A 37 -0.87 -13.07 5.02
N GLY A 38 -1.34 -14.13 4.35
CA GLY A 38 -2.71 -14.20 3.83
C GLY A 38 -3.76 -14.13 4.95
N ALA A 39 -3.56 -14.86 6.05
CA ALA A 39 -4.45 -14.81 7.21
C ALA A 39 -4.47 -13.40 7.83
N GLY A 40 -3.29 -12.78 8.00
CA GLY A 40 -3.18 -11.42 8.53
C GLY A 40 -3.87 -10.39 7.64
N LEU A 41 -3.67 -10.47 6.32
CA LEU A 41 -4.32 -9.57 5.36
C LEU A 41 -5.85 -9.73 5.35
N THR A 42 -6.36 -10.95 5.49
CA THR A 42 -7.81 -11.19 5.56
C THR A 42 -8.43 -10.54 6.79
N VAL A 43 -7.83 -10.71 7.97
CA VAL A 43 -8.31 -10.07 9.20
C VAL A 43 -8.19 -8.55 9.09
N PHE A 44 -7.09 -8.05 8.54
CA PHE A 44 -6.90 -6.62 8.32
C PHE A 44 -7.95 -6.03 7.38
N ASP A 45 -8.26 -6.72 6.27
CA ASP A 45 -9.32 -6.26 5.36
C ASP A 45 -10.69 -6.22 6.03
N GLN A 46 -11.04 -7.22 6.83
CA GLN A 46 -12.28 -7.22 7.62
C GLN A 46 -12.34 -6.02 8.58
N LEU A 47 -11.26 -5.76 9.31
CA LEU A 47 -11.18 -4.65 10.25
C LEU A 47 -11.37 -3.28 9.59
N VAL A 48 -10.78 -3.07 8.41
CA VAL A 48 -10.86 -1.78 7.71
C VAL A 48 -12.12 -1.64 6.85
N SER A 49 -12.75 -2.75 6.49
CA SER A 49 -13.93 -2.75 5.62
C SER A 49 -15.24 -2.64 6.40
N ASP A 50 -15.26 -3.01 7.67
CA ASP A 50 -16.44 -2.94 8.52
C ASP A 50 -16.37 -1.71 9.44
N PRO A 51 -17.26 -0.70 9.22
CA PRO A 51 -17.29 0.51 10.06
C PRO A 51 -17.60 0.24 11.53
N SER A 52 -18.21 -0.90 11.86
CA SER A 52 -18.58 -1.27 13.24
C SER A 52 -17.36 -1.43 14.15
N HIS A 53 -16.20 -1.73 13.58
CA HIS A 53 -14.94 -1.83 14.32
C HIS A 53 -14.32 -0.50 14.71
N GLY A 54 -14.88 0.65 14.29
CA GLY A 54 -14.40 1.98 14.67
C GLY A 54 -12.99 2.31 14.18
N VAL A 55 -12.40 1.52 13.28
CA VAL A 55 -11.04 1.76 12.77
C VAL A 55 -10.99 3.07 11.98
N PRO A 56 -10.09 4.01 12.32
CA PRO A 56 -9.96 5.27 11.60
C PRO A 56 -9.24 5.08 10.27
N VAL A 57 -9.93 4.46 9.29
CA VAL A 57 -9.37 4.00 8.00
C VAL A 57 -8.59 5.11 7.27
N LYS A 58 -9.08 6.36 7.30
CA LYS A 58 -8.38 7.49 6.66
C LYS A 58 -7.03 7.79 7.32
N LEU A 59 -6.97 7.71 8.64
CA LEU A 59 -5.73 7.91 9.38
C LEU A 59 -4.75 6.78 9.09
N LEU A 60 -5.23 5.55 9.11
CA LEU A 60 -4.44 4.36 8.77
C LEU A 60 -3.89 4.44 7.34
N ALA A 61 -4.71 4.79 6.35
CA ALA A 61 -4.27 4.96 4.96
C ALA A 61 -3.19 6.05 4.83
N ASN A 62 -3.32 7.17 5.56
CA ASN A 62 -2.30 8.21 5.59
C ASN A 62 -0.98 7.72 6.21
N GLN A 63 -1.04 6.93 7.27
CA GLN A 63 0.15 6.35 7.91
C GLN A 63 0.85 5.33 7.01
N LEU A 64 0.10 4.45 6.36
CA LEU A 64 0.65 3.51 5.38
C LEU A 64 1.29 4.23 4.20
N ALA A 65 0.64 5.28 3.68
CA ALA A 65 1.19 6.11 2.60
C ALA A 65 2.50 6.80 3.01
N LEU A 66 2.59 7.34 4.22
CA LEU A 66 3.82 7.97 4.73
C LEU A 66 4.95 6.95 4.88
N LYS A 67 4.66 5.76 5.40
CA LYS A 67 5.65 4.68 5.50
C LYS A 67 6.12 4.21 4.12
N ALA A 68 5.21 4.05 3.17
CA ALA A 68 5.55 3.66 1.79
C ALA A 68 6.37 4.76 1.10
N ALA A 69 6.04 6.04 1.29
CA ALA A 69 6.82 7.16 0.78
C ALA A 69 8.24 7.15 1.35
N THR A 70 8.39 6.93 2.66
CA THR A 70 9.71 6.85 3.32
C THR A 70 10.52 5.67 2.79
N ALA A 71 9.90 4.51 2.62
CA ALA A 71 10.55 3.32 2.11
C ALA A 71 11.03 3.51 0.66
N THR A 72 10.15 4.00 -0.22
CA THR A 72 10.50 4.21 -1.64
C THR A 72 11.48 5.37 -1.84
N SER A 73 11.43 6.43 -1.03
CA SER A 73 12.48 7.45 -1.01
C SER A 73 13.86 6.86 -0.76
N LYS A 74 13.98 5.91 0.16
CA LYS A 74 15.25 5.23 0.45
C LYS A 74 15.70 4.33 -0.71
N LEU A 75 14.77 3.60 -1.33
CA LEU A 75 15.06 2.79 -2.52
C LEU A 75 15.58 3.65 -3.68
N GLU A 76 15.00 4.84 -3.87
CA GLU A 76 15.42 5.82 -4.85
C GLU A 76 16.74 6.57 -4.45
N GLY A 77 17.43 6.11 -3.40
CA GLY A 77 18.70 6.65 -2.94
C GLY A 77 18.62 7.97 -2.15
N ARG A 78 17.42 8.38 -1.74
CA ARG A 78 17.22 9.57 -0.90
C ARG A 78 17.27 9.19 0.58
N LEU A 79 17.91 10.03 1.40
CA LEU A 79 18.07 9.80 2.83
C LEU A 79 17.02 10.53 3.68
N ALA A 80 15.90 10.92 3.08
CA ALA A 80 14.84 11.63 3.78
C ALA A 80 14.22 10.77 4.90
N ARG A 81 14.05 11.37 6.06
CA ARG A 81 13.37 10.76 7.20
C ARG A 81 11.85 10.95 7.05
N GLU A 82 11.09 10.16 7.76
CA GLU A 82 9.62 10.24 7.77
C GLU A 82 9.12 11.64 8.11
N ALA A 83 9.77 12.33 9.06
CA ALA A 83 9.44 13.71 9.43
C ALA A 83 9.70 14.68 8.27
N ASP A 84 10.82 14.54 7.58
CA ASP A 84 11.20 15.44 6.47
C ASP A 84 10.19 15.32 5.30
N ILE A 85 9.79 14.09 4.96
CA ILE A 85 8.78 13.81 3.93
C ILE A 85 7.41 14.36 4.31
N ARG A 86 6.99 14.15 5.56
CA ARG A 86 5.74 14.68 6.09
C ARG A 86 5.73 16.20 6.04
N ASP A 87 6.79 16.84 6.50
CA ASP A 87 6.90 18.29 6.59
C ASP A 87 6.97 18.93 5.19
N ALA A 88 7.71 18.33 4.24
CA ALA A 88 7.71 18.74 2.85
C ALA A 88 6.31 18.70 2.21
N TYR A 89 5.46 17.76 2.60
CA TYR A 89 4.10 17.68 2.09
C TYR A 89 3.16 18.71 2.75
N HIS A 90 3.24 18.86 4.07
CA HIS A 90 2.25 19.64 4.84
C HIS A 90 2.60 21.11 5.02
N LEU A 91 3.89 21.47 5.02
CA LEU A 91 4.36 22.83 5.27
C LEU A 91 4.65 23.63 3.99
N THR A 92 4.60 22.97 2.82
CA THR A 92 4.73 23.69 1.54
C THR A 92 3.47 24.54 1.31
N PRO A 93 3.63 25.86 1.08
CA PRO A 93 2.50 26.74 0.81
C PRO A 93 1.73 26.33 -0.44
N PRO A 94 0.40 26.61 -0.52
CA PRO A 94 -0.37 26.37 -1.73
C PRO A 94 0.22 27.08 -2.95
N GLY A 95 0.43 26.31 -4.03
CA GLY A 95 1.00 26.82 -5.28
C GLY A 95 2.52 26.71 -5.39
N GLU A 96 3.23 26.35 -4.32
CA GLU A 96 4.65 26.08 -4.37
C GLU A 96 4.93 24.58 -4.62
N ALA A 97 6.12 24.29 -5.18
CA ALA A 97 6.57 22.91 -5.42
C ALA A 97 6.98 22.24 -4.11
N ARG A 98 6.38 21.08 -3.80
CA ARG A 98 6.68 20.29 -2.58
C ARG A 98 8.06 19.65 -2.60
N GLY A 99 8.72 19.65 -3.76
CA GLY A 99 9.95 18.90 -3.96
C GLY A 99 9.75 17.39 -3.99
N PRO A 100 10.83 16.62 -4.29
CA PRO A 100 10.71 15.19 -4.56
C PRO A 100 10.18 14.37 -3.37
N ASP A 101 10.42 14.80 -2.14
CA ASP A 101 9.96 14.09 -0.95
C ASP A 101 8.46 14.33 -0.70
N GLY A 102 8.01 15.59 -0.81
CA GLY A 102 6.58 15.91 -0.70
C GLY A 102 5.76 15.29 -1.83
N ASP A 103 6.31 15.25 -3.05
CA ASP A 103 5.66 14.62 -4.20
C ASP A 103 5.57 13.09 -4.05
N THR A 104 6.57 12.46 -3.42
CA THR A 104 6.50 11.03 -3.10
C THR A 104 5.37 10.73 -2.12
N LEU A 105 5.17 11.56 -1.10
CA LEU A 105 4.03 11.38 -0.18
C LEU A 105 2.69 11.65 -0.87
N ALA A 106 2.62 12.69 -1.73
CA ALA A 106 1.42 12.96 -2.54
C ALA A 106 1.02 11.72 -3.36
N PHE A 107 1.97 11.15 -4.11
CA PHE A 107 1.77 9.94 -4.90
C PHE A 107 1.19 8.78 -4.09
N TRP A 108 1.79 8.47 -2.92
CA TRP A 108 1.32 7.36 -2.09
C TRP A 108 -0.04 7.62 -1.43
N ARG A 109 -0.33 8.87 -1.08
CA ARG A 109 -1.66 9.26 -0.55
C ARG A 109 -2.74 9.12 -1.61
N ASP A 110 -2.44 9.50 -2.85
CA ASP A 110 -3.37 9.35 -3.96
C ASP A 110 -3.54 7.88 -4.34
N ALA A 111 -2.46 7.09 -4.37
CA ALA A 111 -2.52 5.65 -4.52
C ALA A 111 -3.41 4.97 -3.46
N ALA A 112 -3.26 5.32 -2.19
CA ALA A 112 -4.06 4.76 -1.10
C ALA A 112 -5.56 5.14 -1.16
N ARG A 113 -5.93 6.15 -1.96
CA ARG A 113 -7.33 6.55 -2.20
C ARG A 113 -7.96 5.86 -3.38
N LEU A 114 -7.19 5.18 -4.23
CA LEU A 114 -7.70 4.48 -5.38
C LEU A 114 -8.72 3.40 -4.98
N LYS A 115 -9.89 3.45 -5.61
CA LYS A 115 -10.94 2.45 -5.41
C LYS A 115 -10.86 1.43 -6.54
N LEU A 116 -10.48 0.21 -6.22
CA LEU A 116 -10.29 -0.85 -7.21
C LEU A 116 -11.59 -1.61 -7.59
N THR A 117 -12.74 -1.21 -7.04
CA THR A 117 -14.03 -1.89 -7.24
C THR A 117 -14.92 -1.25 -8.30
N GLY A 118 -14.61 -0.06 -8.80
CA GLY A 118 -15.36 0.65 -9.84
C GLY A 118 -15.04 0.14 -11.25
N ARG A 119 -15.75 0.68 -12.27
CA ARG A 119 -15.41 0.46 -13.69
C ARG A 119 -14.21 1.31 -14.10
N ASP A 120 -14.06 2.47 -13.49
CA ASP A 120 -13.13 3.53 -13.89
C ASP A 120 -11.77 3.45 -13.16
N TRP A 121 -11.54 2.39 -12.36
CA TRP A 121 -10.28 2.25 -11.61
C TRP A 121 -9.03 2.25 -12.50
N HIS A 122 -9.18 1.85 -13.75
CA HIS A 122 -8.11 1.90 -14.75
C HIS A 122 -7.70 3.35 -15.06
N ASP A 123 -8.68 4.21 -15.27
CA ASP A 123 -8.47 5.63 -15.56
C ASP A 123 -7.86 6.35 -14.39
N ASP A 124 -8.28 5.99 -13.17
CA ASP A 124 -7.70 6.53 -11.93
C ASP A 124 -6.21 6.14 -11.79
N VAL A 125 -5.85 4.88 -12.09
CA VAL A 125 -4.46 4.42 -12.08
C VAL A 125 -3.65 5.12 -13.18
N GLN A 126 -4.20 5.24 -14.39
CA GLN A 126 -3.54 5.95 -15.49
C GLN A 126 -3.30 7.43 -15.14
N SER A 127 -4.30 8.09 -14.55
CA SER A 127 -4.18 9.48 -14.10
C SER A 127 -3.06 9.65 -13.07
N LEU A 128 -2.95 8.72 -12.11
CA LEU A 128 -1.90 8.75 -11.09
C LEU A 128 -0.50 8.53 -11.69
N MET A 129 -0.38 7.67 -12.68
CA MET A 129 0.90 7.31 -13.30
C MET A 129 1.34 8.30 -14.39
N GLY A 130 0.42 9.12 -14.91
CA GLY A 130 0.66 10.00 -16.05
C GLY A 130 0.58 9.28 -17.40
N ALA A 131 0.38 10.06 -18.47
CA ALA A 131 0.11 9.55 -19.80
C ALA A 131 1.22 8.67 -20.42
N ALA A 132 2.47 8.88 -20.00
CA ALA A 132 3.62 8.14 -20.54
C ALA A 132 3.62 6.65 -20.21
N PHE A 133 2.85 6.22 -19.20
CA PHE A 133 2.79 4.83 -18.75
C PHE A 133 1.44 4.13 -19.02
N ALA A 134 0.47 4.84 -19.62
CA ALA A 134 -0.92 4.40 -19.66
C ALA A 134 -1.12 2.99 -20.26
N ASP A 135 -0.66 2.74 -21.48
CA ASP A 135 -0.92 1.46 -22.17
C ASP A 135 -0.09 0.31 -21.62
N ASP A 136 1.16 0.57 -21.27
CA ASP A 136 2.07 -0.44 -20.72
C ASP A 136 1.66 -0.87 -19.31
N VAL A 137 1.22 0.07 -18.48
CA VAL A 137 0.77 -0.20 -17.11
C VAL A 137 -0.43 -1.16 -17.11
N MET A 138 -1.43 -0.93 -17.95
CA MET A 138 -2.62 -1.78 -17.99
C MET A 138 -2.30 -3.20 -18.43
N ARG A 139 -1.46 -3.34 -19.47
CA ARG A 139 -0.99 -4.65 -19.94
C ARG A 139 -0.23 -5.39 -18.83
N VAL A 140 0.61 -4.70 -18.11
CA VAL A 140 1.42 -5.28 -17.03
C VAL A 140 0.55 -5.64 -15.83
N ILE A 141 -0.48 -4.85 -15.45
CA ILE A 141 -1.44 -5.21 -14.41
C ILE A 141 -2.22 -6.48 -14.82
N ALA A 142 -2.70 -6.55 -16.06
CA ALA A 142 -3.43 -7.71 -16.57
C ALA A 142 -2.57 -8.99 -16.53
N ALA A 143 -1.31 -8.92 -16.93
CA ALA A 143 -0.38 -10.04 -16.85
C ALA A 143 -0.12 -10.49 -15.41
N GLY A 144 0.07 -9.55 -14.47
CA GLY A 144 0.20 -9.83 -13.05
C GLY A 144 -1.04 -10.49 -12.46
N ALA A 145 -2.23 -9.98 -12.79
CA ALA A 145 -3.51 -10.55 -12.36
C ALA A 145 -3.72 -11.98 -12.89
N THR A 146 -3.37 -12.24 -14.15
CA THR A 146 -3.39 -13.60 -14.72
C THR A 146 -2.45 -14.53 -13.96
N ARG A 147 -1.22 -14.09 -13.71
CA ARG A 147 -0.24 -14.86 -12.94
C ARG A 147 -0.72 -15.14 -11.51
N ALA A 148 -1.36 -14.16 -10.88
CA ALA A 148 -1.93 -14.32 -9.54
C ALA A 148 -3.04 -15.39 -9.49
N LYS A 149 -3.87 -15.48 -10.52
CA LYS A 149 -4.91 -16.52 -10.62
C LYS A 149 -4.34 -17.92 -10.76
N THR A 150 -3.24 -18.08 -11.46
CA THR A 150 -2.67 -19.41 -11.77
C THR A 150 -1.64 -19.89 -10.75
N HIS A 151 -0.92 -18.98 -10.10
CA HIS A 151 0.21 -19.30 -9.21
C HIS A 151 0.13 -18.61 -7.84
N GLY A 152 -1.00 -17.96 -7.55
CA GLY A 152 -1.25 -17.26 -6.30
C GLY A 152 -0.83 -15.79 -6.31
N PRO A 153 -1.38 -14.99 -5.36
CA PRO A 153 -1.21 -13.53 -5.31
C PRO A 153 0.25 -13.08 -5.27
N LEU A 154 1.08 -13.72 -4.46
CA LEU A 154 2.50 -13.37 -4.33
C LEU A 154 3.27 -13.57 -5.63
N ALA A 155 2.99 -14.64 -6.38
CA ALA A 155 3.61 -14.88 -7.67
C ALA A 155 3.25 -13.80 -8.69
N GLY A 156 2.00 -13.30 -8.64
CA GLY A 156 1.56 -12.15 -9.43
C GLY A 156 2.33 -10.88 -9.09
N CYS A 157 2.48 -10.56 -7.81
CA CYS A 157 3.24 -9.40 -7.33
C CYS A 157 4.71 -9.45 -7.74
N VAL A 158 5.38 -10.58 -7.52
CA VAL A 158 6.80 -10.78 -7.89
C VAL A 158 7.00 -10.65 -9.40
N ALA A 159 6.14 -11.29 -10.21
CA ALA A 159 6.21 -11.20 -11.66
C ALA A 159 6.06 -9.74 -12.13
N LYS A 160 5.14 -9.01 -11.48
CA LYS A 160 4.89 -7.60 -11.75
C LYS A 160 6.08 -6.72 -11.42
N MET A 161 6.60 -6.83 -10.22
CA MET A 161 7.76 -6.07 -9.77
C MET A 161 8.96 -6.28 -10.70
N ARG A 162 9.25 -7.54 -11.05
CA ARG A 162 10.32 -7.88 -12.00
C ARG A 162 10.12 -7.27 -13.38
N ALA A 163 8.89 -7.26 -13.90
CA ALA A 163 8.60 -6.70 -15.22
C ALA A 163 8.84 -5.19 -15.25
N VAL A 164 8.42 -4.46 -14.22
CA VAL A 164 8.64 -3.02 -14.11
C VAL A 164 10.14 -2.70 -13.97
N LEU A 165 10.82 -3.33 -13.03
CA LEU A 165 12.24 -3.05 -12.77
C LEU A 165 13.16 -3.52 -13.91
N LYS A 166 12.71 -4.47 -14.74
CA LYS A 166 13.43 -4.83 -15.98
C LYS A 166 13.32 -3.75 -17.05
N ALA A 167 12.19 -3.05 -17.09
CA ALA A 167 11.96 -1.95 -18.05
C ALA A 167 12.64 -0.65 -17.61
N ASP A 168 12.62 -0.37 -16.31
CA ASP A 168 13.27 0.77 -15.69
C ASP A 168 13.69 0.38 -14.26
N ASP A 169 15.00 0.30 -14.03
CA ASP A 169 15.59 -0.11 -12.75
C ASP A 169 15.41 0.93 -11.64
N ARG A 170 14.99 2.16 -12.01
CA ARG A 170 14.69 3.25 -11.07
C ARG A 170 13.21 3.42 -10.79
N ALA A 171 12.37 2.52 -11.29
CA ALA A 171 10.92 2.58 -11.12
C ALA A 171 10.43 1.80 -9.88
N GLU A 172 11.21 1.77 -8.78
CA GLU A 172 10.89 0.99 -7.58
C GLU A 172 9.54 1.39 -6.98
N ARG A 173 9.26 2.69 -6.88
CA ARG A 173 7.98 3.22 -6.38
C ARG A 173 6.81 2.72 -7.22
N THR A 174 6.93 2.80 -8.54
CA THR A 174 5.95 2.28 -9.48
C THR A 174 5.79 0.77 -9.35
N ALA A 175 6.90 0.03 -9.27
CA ALA A 175 6.90 -1.42 -9.11
C ALA A 175 6.15 -1.85 -7.83
N CYS A 176 6.40 -1.17 -6.71
CA CYS A 176 5.70 -1.41 -5.45
C CYS A 176 4.20 -1.13 -5.58
N MET A 177 3.82 0.05 -6.06
CA MET A 177 2.42 0.45 -6.18
C MET A 177 1.63 -0.49 -7.10
N LEU A 178 2.18 -0.85 -8.25
CA LEU A 178 1.53 -1.80 -9.16
C LEU A 178 1.46 -3.21 -8.58
N SER A 179 2.42 -3.62 -7.75
CA SER A 179 2.35 -4.89 -7.02
C SER A 179 1.25 -4.87 -5.96
N ASP A 180 1.07 -3.76 -5.26
CA ASP A 180 -0.04 -3.58 -4.31
C ASP A 180 -1.41 -3.60 -5.03
N ILE A 181 -1.52 -3.06 -6.26
CA ILE A 181 -2.74 -3.19 -7.09
C ILE A 181 -3.01 -4.66 -7.43
N VAL A 182 -2.00 -5.41 -7.87
CA VAL A 182 -2.15 -6.83 -8.19
C VAL A 182 -2.58 -7.62 -6.96
N LEU A 183 -1.98 -7.34 -5.80
CA LEU A 183 -2.33 -7.97 -4.54
C LEU A 183 -3.77 -7.68 -4.15
N ALA A 184 -4.15 -6.39 -4.15
CA ALA A 184 -5.50 -5.97 -3.79
C ALA A 184 -6.56 -6.59 -4.71
N ARG A 185 -6.31 -6.65 -6.03
CA ARG A 185 -7.20 -7.30 -7.00
C ARG A 185 -7.29 -8.80 -6.81
N ALA A 186 -6.18 -9.46 -6.51
CA ALA A 186 -6.14 -10.90 -6.29
C ALA A 186 -6.87 -11.32 -4.99
N LEU A 187 -6.82 -10.47 -3.97
CA LEU A 187 -7.48 -10.67 -2.67
C LEU A 187 -8.88 -10.03 -2.60
N ASN A 188 -9.33 -9.39 -3.68
CA ASN A 188 -10.62 -8.68 -3.75
C ASN A 188 -10.75 -7.57 -2.70
N LEU A 189 -9.66 -6.88 -2.37
CA LEU A 189 -9.68 -5.73 -1.47
C LEU A 189 -10.35 -4.53 -2.16
N LYS A 190 -11.01 -3.69 -1.37
CA LYS A 190 -11.72 -2.49 -1.89
C LYS A 190 -10.77 -1.37 -2.30
N SER A 191 -9.60 -1.29 -1.66
CA SER A 191 -8.59 -0.25 -1.89
C SER A 191 -7.19 -0.84 -1.83
N ILE A 192 -6.21 -0.06 -2.29
CA ILE A 192 -4.80 -0.41 -2.20
C ILE A 192 -4.34 -0.30 -0.75
N LEU A 193 -3.62 -1.32 -0.30
CA LEU A 193 -2.83 -1.29 0.92
C LEU A 193 -1.35 -1.18 0.52
N PRO A 194 -0.66 -0.06 0.80
CA PRO A 194 0.74 0.14 0.42
C PRO A 194 1.69 -0.70 1.29
N VAL A 195 1.69 -2.03 1.11
CA VAL A 195 2.44 -2.97 1.96
C VAL A 195 3.75 -3.45 1.35
N THR A 196 3.84 -3.53 0.01
CA THR A 196 5.01 -4.10 -0.68
C THR A 196 6.27 -3.27 -0.49
N ALA A 197 6.15 -1.93 -0.44
CA ALA A 197 7.27 -1.04 -0.21
C ALA A 197 7.95 -1.22 1.15
N HIS A 198 7.17 -1.55 2.20
CA HIS A 198 7.69 -1.61 3.57
C HIS A 198 8.73 -2.71 3.81
N GLN A 199 8.73 -3.76 3.01
CA GLN A 199 9.61 -4.92 3.21
C GLN A 199 10.93 -4.79 2.45
N LEU A 200 10.98 -3.95 1.42
CA LEU A 200 12.17 -3.82 0.57
C LEU A 200 13.31 -3.01 1.22
N THR A 201 13.07 -2.35 2.33
CA THR A 201 14.09 -1.55 3.03
C THR A 201 14.88 -2.32 4.10
N LYS A 202 14.58 -3.60 4.32
CA LYS A 202 15.18 -4.43 5.37
C LYS A 202 16.12 -5.54 4.84
N ALA A 203 16.37 -5.55 3.52
CA ALA A 203 17.32 -6.48 2.93
C ALA A 203 18.76 -5.97 3.03
#